data_6906efb6d7c898bcbf4180e50e753a7d
#
_entry.id   6906efb6d7c898bcbf4180e50e753a7d
#
_cell.length_a   1.000
_cell.length_b   1.000
_cell.length_c   1.000
_cell.angle_alpha   90.00
_cell.angle_beta   90.00
_cell.angle_gamma   90.00
#
_symmetry.space_group_name_H-M   'P 1'
#
loop_
_entity.id
_entity.type
_entity.pdbx_description
1 polymer ?
#
loop_
_entity_poly.entity_id
_entity_poly.type
_entity_poly.pdbx_seq_one_letter_code
_entity_poly.pdbx_strand_id
1 'polypeptide(L)'
;MTRPLLIGVSARIYHPASPVLDLGGVWTRTLHYLEQSVAHWLMSPQVLAVMIPAVDRDSIVQRSDLSLHGYADALDGLVLQGGNDLAPATYGEAPLHPDWAGDAVRDRYELDLVQRFVQAGKPVLGICRGCQLLNVAFGGTLWQDIPSQQPQA
;
A
#
# COMPACT_ATOMS: atom_id res chain seq x y z
N MET A 1 10.33 15.42 -27.87
CA MET A 1 10.18 14.11 -27.15
C MET A 1 9.30 14.34 -25.94
N THR A 2 8.22 13.57 -25.79
CA THR A 2 7.39 13.62 -24.59
C THR A 2 8.17 13.00 -23.42
N ARG A 3 8.05 13.61 -22.23
CA ARG A 3 8.66 13.00 -21.03
C ARG A 3 8.03 11.63 -20.73
N PRO A 4 8.75 10.69 -20.13
CA PRO A 4 8.16 9.44 -19.66
C PRO A 4 7.12 9.73 -18.58
N LEU A 5 6.11 8.87 -18.47
CA LEU A 5 5.15 8.88 -17.37
C LEU A 5 5.83 8.37 -16.09
N LEU A 6 5.58 9.05 -14.98
CA LEU A 6 6.03 8.65 -13.65
C LEU A 6 4.87 7.99 -12.92
N ILE A 7 4.92 6.68 -12.77
CA ILE A 7 3.88 5.93 -12.06
C ILE A 7 4.33 5.60 -10.65
N GLY A 8 3.62 6.15 -9.68
CA GLY A 8 3.82 5.83 -8.28
C GLY A 8 3.36 4.40 -7.97
N VAL A 9 4.16 3.67 -7.20
CA VAL A 9 3.81 2.34 -6.71
C VAL A 9 3.84 2.38 -5.20
N SER A 10 2.71 2.05 -4.56
CA SER A 10 2.65 2.01 -3.09
C SER A 10 3.62 0.96 -2.56
N ALA A 11 4.41 1.32 -1.55
CA ALA A 11 5.32 0.37 -0.93
C ALA A 11 4.57 -0.75 -0.20
N ARG A 12 5.08 -1.98 -0.26
CA ARG A 12 4.78 -3.01 0.73
C ARG A 12 5.61 -2.73 1.98
N ILE A 13 5.08 -3.10 3.14
CA ILE A 13 5.76 -2.90 4.41
C ILE A 13 6.12 -4.27 4.98
N TYR A 14 7.38 -4.46 5.32
CA TYR A 14 7.84 -5.57 6.13
C TYR A 14 7.97 -5.09 7.57
N HIS A 15 7.21 -5.71 8.46
CA HIS A 15 7.27 -5.48 9.90
C HIS A 15 8.09 -6.60 10.53
N PRO A 16 9.22 -6.31 11.18
CA PRO A 16 10.03 -7.34 11.83
C PRO A 16 9.28 -7.91 13.04
N ALA A 17 9.33 -9.24 13.22
CA ALA A 17 8.68 -9.93 14.34
C ALA A 17 9.32 -9.57 15.70
N SER A 18 10.57 -9.14 15.70
CA SER A 18 11.28 -8.59 16.86
C SER A 18 12.18 -7.48 16.37
N PRO A 19 11.89 -6.22 16.68
CA PRO A 19 12.81 -5.12 16.42
C PRO A 19 14.00 -5.25 17.39
N VAL A 20 14.92 -6.12 17.06
CA VAL A 20 16.21 -6.18 17.76
C VAL A 20 17.07 -5.10 17.12
N LEU A 21 17.66 -4.26 17.93
CA LEU A 21 18.80 -3.40 17.54
C LEU A 21 20.00 -4.32 17.26
N ASP A 22 19.86 -5.19 16.27
CA ASP A 22 20.97 -5.98 15.79
C ASP A 22 21.76 -5.16 14.79
N LEU A 23 23.02 -5.05 15.08
CA LEU A 23 23.99 -4.22 14.39
C LEU A 23 24.31 -4.67 12.96
N GLY A 24 23.60 -5.63 12.38
CA GLY A 24 23.94 -6.16 11.06
C GLY A 24 22.79 -6.62 10.16
N GLY A 25 21.58 -6.84 10.66
CA GLY A 25 20.50 -7.44 9.88
C GLY A 25 19.50 -6.42 9.31
N VAL A 26 19.34 -6.38 7.99
CA VAL A 26 18.31 -5.57 7.32
C VAL A 26 16.91 -5.97 7.80
N TRP A 27 16.70 -7.24 8.09
CA TRP A 27 15.41 -7.82 8.49
C TRP A 27 14.97 -7.53 9.93
N THR A 28 15.80 -6.82 10.69
CA THR A 28 15.45 -6.34 12.04
C THR A 28 14.79 -4.96 12.04
N ARG A 29 14.63 -4.36 10.86
CA ARG A 29 14.05 -3.03 10.66
C ARG A 29 12.78 -3.12 9.83
N THR A 30 11.88 -2.17 10.01
CA THR A 30 10.78 -1.94 9.07
C THR A 30 11.34 -1.59 7.70
N LEU A 31 10.95 -2.34 6.68
CA LEU A 31 11.40 -2.12 5.31
C LEU A 31 10.21 -1.74 4.44
N HIS A 32 10.43 -0.79 3.55
CA HIS A 32 9.53 -0.51 2.44
C HIS A 32 10.11 -1.13 1.18
N TYR A 33 9.29 -1.87 0.43
CA TYR A 33 9.78 -2.56 -0.76
C TYR A 33 8.77 -2.55 -1.91
N LEU A 34 9.32 -2.59 -3.12
CA LEU A 34 8.61 -2.77 -4.36
C LEU A 34 8.88 -4.18 -4.89
N GLU A 35 7.82 -4.92 -5.15
CA GLU A 35 7.95 -6.26 -5.71
C GLU A 35 8.46 -6.18 -7.14
N GLN A 36 9.50 -6.95 -7.47
CA GLN A 36 10.17 -6.93 -8.76
C GLN A 36 9.21 -7.16 -9.93
N SER A 37 8.29 -8.12 -9.80
CA SER A 37 7.31 -8.45 -10.83
C SER A 37 6.40 -7.27 -11.18
N VAL A 38 5.96 -6.53 -10.18
CA VAL A 38 5.14 -5.32 -10.36
C VAL A 38 5.94 -4.22 -11.05
N ALA A 39 7.19 -4.00 -10.61
CA ALA A 39 8.07 -3.03 -11.24
C ALA A 39 8.30 -3.35 -12.72
N HIS A 40 8.68 -4.60 -13.03
CA HIS A 40 8.96 -5.02 -14.41
C HIS A 40 7.72 -4.99 -15.31
N TRP A 41 6.54 -5.28 -14.76
CA TRP A 41 5.30 -5.20 -15.51
C TRP A 41 4.94 -3.76 -15.90
N LEU A 42 5.23 -2.79 -15.04
CA LEU A 42 4.94 -1.37 -15.29
C LEU A 42 5.95 -0.70 -16.20
N MET A 43 7.24 -1.05 -16.08
CA MET A 43 8.33 -0.33 -16.72
C MET A 43 8.34 -0.51 -18.23
N SER A 44 8.53 0.59 -18.94
CA SER A 44 8.76 0.64 -20.38
C SER A 44 9.62 1.86 -20.73
N PRO A 45 10.06 2.04 -21.98
CA PRO A 45 10.73 3.27 -22.39
C PRO A 45 9.93 4.55 -22.13
N GLN A 46 8.61 4.44 -21.99
CA GLN A 46 7.71 5.57 -21.76
C GLN A 46 7.16 5.63 -20.33
N VAL A 47 7.49 4.65 -19.46
CA VAL A 47 6.97 4.56 -18.08
C VAL A 47 8.09 4.26 -17.11
N LEU A 48 8.23 5.09 -16.08
CA LEU A 48 9.12 4.88 -14.95
C LEU A 48 8.30 4.56 -13.70
N ALA A 49 8.62 3.45 -13.02
CA ALA A 49 8.03 3.10 -11.74
C ALA A 49 8.78 3.78 -10.59
N VAL A 50 8.05 4.47 -9.73
CA VAL A 50 8.59 5.19 -8.57
C VAL A 50 7.94 4.64 -7.30
N MET A 51 8.69 4.03 -6.41
CA MET A 51 8.16 3.58 -5.13
C MET A 51 7.82 4.79 -4.25
N ILE A 52 6.60 4.81 -3.71
CA ILE A 52 6.18 5.79 -2.71
C ILE A 52 6.34 5.13 -1.33
N PRO A 53 7.20 5.66 -0.45
CA PRO A 53 7.36 5.10 0.90
C PRO A 53 6.15 5.41 1.76
N ALA A 54 5.84 4.52 2.71
CA ALA A 54 4.89 4.83 3.76
C ALA A 54 5.44 5.92 4.69
N VAL A 55 4.55 6.80 5.13
CA VAL A 55 4.89 7.79 6.16
C VAL A 55 4.29 7.28 7.47
N ASP A 56 5.10 6.62 8.28
CA ASP A 56 4.70 6.11 9.58
C ASP A 56 5.38 6.92 10.69
N ARG A 57 4.62 7.13 11.78
CA ARG A 57 5.10 7.87 12.96
C ARG A 57 6.03 7.04 13.84
N ASP A 58 6.02 5.72 13.69
CA ASP A 58 6.86 4.80 14.46
C ASP A 58 8.26 4.60 13.87
N SER A 59 8.64 5.44 12.92
CA SER A 59 9.98 5.46 12.35
C SER A 59 11.03 5.89 13.39
N ILE A 60 12.24 5.28 13.31
CA ILE A 60 13.41 5.69 14.12
C ILE A 60 13.74 7.17 13.89
N VAL A 61 13.54 7.66 12.67
CA VAL A 61 13.66 9.08 12.34
C VAL A 61 12.26 9.68 12.33
N GLN A 62 11.89 10.30 13.43
CA GLN A 62 10.60 10.98 13.54
C GLN A 62 10.68 12.37 12.92
N ARG A 63 9.86 12.59 11.91
CA ARG A 63 9.69 13.87 11.23
C ARG A 63 8.21 14.21 11.14
N SER A 64 7.85 15.39 11.60
CA SER A 64 6.47 15.90 11.57
C SER A 64 6.10 16.55 10.23
N ASP A 65 7.07 16.84 9.39
CA ASP A 65 6.92 17.56 8.11
C ASP A 65 6.79 16.63 6.89
N LEU A 66 6.80 15.31 7.10
CA LEU A 66 6.63 14.35 6.00
C LEU A 66 5.18 14.34 5.52
N SER A 67 5.01 14.45 4.21
CA SER A 67 3.70 14.48 3.57
C SER A 67 3.72 13.72 2.24
N LEU A 68 2.60 13.07 1.93
CA LEU A 68 2.38 12.39 0.65
C LEU A 68 1.83 13.32 -0.44
N HIS A 69 1.55 14.60 -0.14
CA HIS A 69 1.02 15.55 -1.11
C HIS A 69 1.89 15.69 -2.37
N GLY A 70 3.18 15.88 -2.19
CA GLY A 70 4.09 16.07 -3.32
C GLY A 70 4.13 14.90 -4.30
N TYR A 71 3.79 13.68 -3.85
CA TYR A 71 3.72 12.52 -4.76
C TYR A 71 2.51 12.61 -5.70
N ALA A 72 1.34 13.00 -5.18
CA ALA A 72 0.17 13.16 -6.02
C ALA A 72 0.32 14.31 -7.03
N ASP A 73 1.10 15.34 -6.71
CA ASP A 73 1.40 16.42 -7.64
C ASP A 73 2.40 16.00 -8.74
N ALA A 74 3.46 15.32 -8.34
CA ALA A 74 4.61 15.00 -9.20
C ALA A 74 4.39 13.79 -10.13
N LEU A 75 3.59 12.80 -9.70
CA LEU A 75 3.40 11.54 -10.42
C LEU A 75 2.17 11.58 -11.32
N ASP A 76 2.17 10.78 -12.38
CA ASP A 76 1.11 10.76 -13.39
C ASP A 76 -0.01 9.75 -13.06
N GLY A 77 0.23 8.80 -12.16
CA GLY A 77 -0.73 7.80 -11.72
C GLY A 77 -0.22 6.99 -10.54
N LEU A 78 -1.08 6.17 -9.96
CA LEU A 78 -0.81 5.33 -8.79
C LEU A 78 -1.13 3.87 -9.08
N VAL A 79 -0.24 2.98 -8.67
CA VAL A 79 -0.47 1.53 -8.61
C VAL A 79 -0.34 1.06 -7.16
N LEU A 80 -1.39 0.38 -6.68
CA LEU A 80 -1.40 -0.27 -5.37
C LEU A 80 -1.00 -1.73 -5.54
N GLN A 81 0.07 -2.13 -4.84
CA GLN A 81 0.57 -3.51 -4.89
C GLN A 81 -0.33 -4.49 -4.15
N GLY A 82 -0.27 -5.75 -4.55
CA GLY A 82 -0.81 -6.89 -3.79
C GLY A 82 -0.14 -7.08 -2.43
N GLY A 83 -0.49 -8.15 -1.74
CA GLY A 83 0.06 -8.52 -0.44
C GLY A 83 -0.98 -9.05 0.53
N ASN A 84 -0.72 -8.97 1.83
CA ASN A 84 -1.65 -9.41 2.88
C ASN A 84 -2.98 -8.64 2.79
N ASP A 85 -4.07 -9.30 3.17
CA ASP A 85 -5.40 -8.69 3.14
C ASP A 85 -5.50 -7.44 4.02
N LEU A 86 -6.53 -6.64 3.77
CA LEU A 86 -6.83 -5.47 4.59
C LEU A 86 -7.23 -5.87 6.01
N ALA A 87 -6.87 -5.04 6.96
CA ALA A 87 -7.35 -5.18 8.33
C ALA A 87 -8.88 -4.96 8.37
N PRO A 88 -9.66 -5.85 8.98
CA PRO A 88 -11.11 -5.68 9.11
C PRO A 88 -11.51 -4.34 9.75
N ALA A 89 -10.71 -3.83 10.67
CA ALA A 89 -10.92 -2.52 11.28
C ALA A 89 -10.90 -1.37 10.26
N THR A 90 -10.26 -1.53 9.12
CA THR A 90 -10.19 -0.52 8.05
C THR A 90 -11.56 -0.29 7.38
N TYR A 91 -12.43 -1.30 7.38
CA TYR A 91 -13.80 -1.21 6.88
C TYR A 91 -14.87 -1.41 7.98
N GLY A 92 -14.49 -1.17 9.25
CA GLY A 92 -15.42 -1.08 10.37
C GLY A 92 -15.80 -2.40 11.01
N GLU A 93 -15.06 -3.48 10.78
CA GLU A 93 -15.31 -4.81 11.34
C GLU A 93 -14.23 -5.24 12.33
N ALA A 94 -14.57 -6.18 13.21
CA ALA A 94 -13.59 -6.90 14.02
C ALA A 94 -13.09 -8.13 13.26
N PRO A 95 -11.83 -8.55 13.42
CA PRO A 95 -11.33 -9.77 12.80
C PRO A 95 -12.07 -10.99 13.34
N LEU A 96 -12.61 -11.83 12.46
CA LEU A 96 -13.30 -13.07 12.82
C LEU A 96 -12.32 -14.17 13.23
N HIS A 97 -11.06 -14.06 12.84
CA HIS A 97 -9.98 -14.94 13.23
C HIS A 97 -8.71 -14.12 13.52
N PRO A 98 -7.87 -14.51 14.52
CA PRO A 98 -6.64 -13.77 14.84
C PRO A 98 -5.69 -13.60 13.64
N ASP A 99 -5.60 -14.59 12.77
CA ASP A 99 -4.71 -14.56 11.59
C ASP A 99 -5.22 -13.61 10.48
N TRP A 100 -6.45 -13.13 10.58
CA TRP A 100 -7.06 -12.21 9.60
C TRP A 100 -6.97 -10.74 10.03
N ALA A 101 -6.01 -10.42 10.88
CA ALA A 101 -5.83 -9.07 11.40
C ALA A 101 -5.41 -8.02 10.33
N GLY A 102 -4.84 -8.48 9.23
CA GLY A 102 -4.39 -7.60 8.14
C GLY A 102 -3.23 -6.68 8.53
N ASP A 103 -3.04 -5.61 7.75
CA ASP A 103 -2.01 -4.58 7.99
C ASP A 103 -2.62 -3.17 8.00
N ALA A 104 -3.15 -2.78 9.16
CA ALA A 104 -3.80 -1.48 9.33
C ALA A 104 -2.84 -0.27 9.13
N VAL A 105 -1.54 -0.46 9.29
CA VAL A 105 -0.53 0.60 9.04
C VAL A 105 -0.46 0.87 7.55
N ARG A 106 -0.32 -0.18 6.76
CA ARG A 106 -0.30 -0.11 5.31
C ARG A 106 -1.64 0.40 4.76
N ASP A 107 -2.77 -0.04 5.32
CA ASP A 107 -4.10 0.38 4.87
C ASP A 107 -4.27 1.89 4.97
N ARG A 108 -3.95 2.50 6.13
CA ARG A 108 -4.06 3.95 6.34
C ARG A 108 -3.22 4.74 5.36
N TYR A 109 -1.98 4.31 5.15
CA TYR A 109 -1.07 4.96 4.22
C TYR A 109 -1.58 4.90 2.78
N GLU A 110 -2.05 3.73 2.33
CA GLU A 110 -2.55 3.57 0.97
C GLU A 110 -3.91 4.26 0.76
N LEU A 111 -4.80 4.29 1.77
CA LEU A 111 -6.04 5.07 1.71
C LEU A 111 -5.76 6.58 1.53
N ASP A 112 -4.77 7.12 2.24
CA ASP A 112 -4.36 8.52 2.06
C ASP A 112 -3.83 8.76 0.64
N LEU A 113 -3.02 7.85 0.09
CA LEU A 113 -2.57 7.92 -1.30
C LEU A 113 -3.74 7.91 -2.30
N VAL A 114 -4.66 6.96 -2.17
CA VAL A 114 -5.84 6.86 -3.04
C VAL A 114 -6.62 8.16 -3.04
N GLN A 115 -6.93 8.68 -1.85
CA GLN A 115 -7.66 9.93 -1.70
C GLN A 115 -6.99 11.09 -2.44
N ARG A 116 -5.67 11.24 -2.29
CA ARG A 116 -4.91 12.33 -2.93
C ARG A 116 -4.87 12.22 -4.44
N PHE A 117 -4.61 11.02 -4.97
CA PHE A 117 -4.55 10.82 -6.42
C PHE A 117 -5.93 11.00 -7.06
N VAL A 118 -7.00 10.51 -6.43
CA VAL A 118 -8.37 10.71 -6.90
C VAL A 118 -8.76 12.19 -6.87
N GLN A 119 -8.44 12.91 -5.80
CA GLN A 119 -8.68 14.36 -5.71
C GLN A 119 -7.89 15.16 -6.77
N ALA A 120 -6.69 14.69 -7.10
CA ALA A 120 -5.87 15.28 -8.17
C ALA A 120 -6.33 14.86 -9.59
N GLY A 121 -7.40 14.06 -9.71
CA GLY A 121 -7.90 13.56 -11.00
C GLY A 121 -6.96 12.60 -11.71
N LYS A 122 -6.08 11.92 -10.98
CA LYS A 122 -5.08 10.99 -11.53
C LYS A 122 -5.54 9.55 -11.45
N PRO A 123 -5.18 8.70 -12.44
CA PRO A 123 -5.59 7.30 -12.47
C PRO A 123 -4.97 6.51 -11.31
N VAL A 124 -5.76 5.58 -10.77
CA VAL A 124 -5.34 4.63 -9.73
C VAL A 124 -5.68 3.22 -10.18
N LEU A 125 -4.72 2.31 -10.09
CA LEU A 125 -4.88 0.89 -10.37
C LEU A 125 -4.58 0.07 -9.12
N GLY A 126 -5.48 -0.84 -8.74
CA GLY A 126 -5.27 -1.79 -7.65
C GLY A 126 -5.00 -3.20 -8.15
N ILE A 127 -3.95 -3.84 -7.63
CA ILE A 127 -3.59 -5.24 -7.93
C ILE A 127 -3.92 -6.09 -6.70
N CYS A 128 -4.77 -7.12 -6.86
CA CYS A 128 -5.15 -8.05 -5.79
C CYS A 128 -5.65 -7.28 -4.54
N ARG A 129 -4.88 -7.24 -3.46
CA ARG A 129 -5.18 -6.43 -2.28
C ARG A 129 -5.47 -4.96 -2.64
N GLY A 130 -4.81 -4.40 -3.65
CA GLY A 130 -5.09 -3.05 -4.11
C GLY A 130 -6.53 -2.88 -4.63
N CYS A 131 -7.14 -3.90 -5.24
CA CYS A 131 -8.56 -3.88 -5.58
C CYS A 131 -9.45 -3.86 -4.33
N GLN A 132 -9.08 -4.64 -3.31
CA GLN A 132 -9.79 -4.65 -2.02
C GLN A 132 -9.74 -3.25 -1.39
N LEU A 133 -8.58 -2.61 -1.38
CA LEU A 133 -8.39 -1.27 -0.85
C LEU A 133 -9.23 -0.23 -1.60
N LEU A 134 -9.27 -0.30 -2.92
CA LEU A 134 -10.11 0.61 -3.72
C LEU A 134 -11.59 0.44 -3.38
N ASN A 135 -12.08 -0.80 -3.24
CA ASN A 135 -13.45 -1.05 -2.81
C ASN A 135 -13.75 -0.36 -1.47
N VAL A 136 -12.87 -0.52 -0.48
CA VAL A 136 -13.02 0.10 0.84
C VAL A 136 -12.89 1.63 0.77
N ALA A 137 -11.97 2.16 -0.01
CA ALA A 137 -11.77 3.60 -0.20
C ALA A 137 -13.03 4.30 -0.76
N PHE A 138 -13.84 3.57 -1.51
CA PHE A 138 -15.12 4.07 -2.05
C PHE A 138 -16.35 3.62 -1.22
N GLY A 139 -16.15 3.16 0.02
CA GLY A 139 -17.22 2.88 0.98
C GLY A 139 -17.74 1.44 0.96
N GLY A 140 -17.06 0.53 0.25
CA GLY A 140 -17.38 -0.91 0.28
C GLY A 140 -16.83 -1.63 1.50
N THR A 141 -17.28 -2.87 1.69
CA THR A 141 -16.78 -3.83 2.69
C THR A 141 -16.26 -5.10 2.01
N LEU A 142 -15.66 -5.99 2.78
CA LEU A 142 -15.05 -7.22 2.28
C LEU A 142 -15.52 -8.43 3.07
N TRP A 143 -15.58 -9.59 2.41
CA TRP A 143 -15.53 -10.87 3.09
C TRP A 143 -14.12 -11.10 3.60
N GLN A 144 -13.97 -11.40 4.88
CA GLN A 144 -12.65 -11.64 5.50
C GLN A 144 -12.03 -12.96 5.01
N ASP A 145 -12.88 -13.96 4.77
CA ASP A 145 -12.52 -15.25 4.17
C ASP A 145 -13.69 -15.79 3.37
N ILE A 146 -13.55 -15.83 2.06
CA ILE A 146 -14.63 -16.24 1.16
C ILE A 146 -15.07 -17.69 1.42
N PRO A 147 -14.16 -18.69 1.54
CA PRO A 147 -14.58 -20.06 1.80
C PRO A 147 -15.38 -20.24 3.09
N SER A 148 -15.02 -19.52 4.15
CA SER A 148 -15.70 -19.63 5.44
C SER A 148 -17.04 -18.90 5.48
N GLN A 149 -17.13 -17.72 4.84
CA GLN A 149 -18.30 -16.86 4.89
C GLN A 149 -19.26 -17.09 3.73
N GLN A 150 -18.80 -17.64 2.63
CA GLN A 150 -19.57 -17.96 1.42
C GLN A 150 -19.21 -19.36 0.90
N PRO A 151 -19.55 -20.45 1.63
CA PRO A 151 -19.12 -21.80 1.29
C PRO A 151 -19.71 -22.34 -0.02
N GLN A 152 -20.59 -21.59 -0.66
CA GLN A 152 -21.21 -21.96 -1.95
C GLN A 152 -20.71 -21.08 -3.12
N ALA A 153 -19.76 -20.17 -2.87
CA ALA A 153 -19.21 -19.30 -3.91
C ALA A 153 -18.16 -19.99 -4.79
#